data_c33334be2688a4b5fda55ef7848ce13f
#
_entry.id   c33334be2688a4b5fda55ef7848ce13f
#
_cell.length_a   1.000
_cell.length_b   1.000
_cell.length_c   1.000
_cell.angle_alpha   90.00
_cell.angle_beta   90.00
_cell.angle_gamma   90.00
#
_symmetry.space_group_name_H-M   'P 1'
#
loop_
_entity.id
_entity.type
_entity.pdbx_description
1 polymer ?
#
loop_
_entity_poly.entity_id
_entity_poly.type
_entity_poly.pdbx_seq_one_letter_code
_entity_poly.pdbx_strand_id
1 'polypeptide(L)'
;MVVTAPWTVFKCQFGCENYGKNHCCPPAAPGYEKTRAILDSYEKAILFRVHGWNATSMAAECSRKLFLDGYYKAIALGSGPCKLCKACDPAGCRQPERAIPSMEACGIDVFATAHRVGLEVHTLQCKEEKRNHFGLILVE
;
A
#
# COMPACT_ATOMS: atom_id res chain seq x y z
N MET A 1 7.78 -6.31 12.10
CA MET A 1 8.40 -6.72 10.83
C MET A 1 8.12 -5.73 9.72
N VAL A 2 6.90 -5.22 9.58
CA VAL A 2 6.63 -4.10 8.67
C VAL A 2 7.29 -2.83 9.19
N VAL A 3 8.05 -2.16 8.34
CA VAL A 3 8.83 -0.97 8.70
C VAL A 3 8.07 0.28 8.30
N THR A 4 7.84 1.17 9.25
CA THR A 4 7.29 2.49 8.97
C THR A 4 8.38 3.55 9.06
N ALA A 5 8.32 4.56 8.19
CA ALA A 5 9.31 5.62 8.16
C ALA A 5 8.71 6.93 7.62
N PRO A 6 9.04 8.08 8.19
CA PRO A 6 8.47 9.38 7.76
C PRO A 6 8.92 9.81 6.36
N TRP A 7 10.08 9.35 5.89
CA TRP A 7 10.64 9.77 4.60
C TRP A 7 9.74 9.40 3.41
N THR A 8 8.93 8.33 3.52
CA THR A 8 8.05 7.89 2.42
C THR A 8 7.02 8.95 2.07
N VAL A 9 6.36 9.51 3.08
CA VAL A 9 5.35 10.57 2.92
C VAL A 9 6.01 11.89 2.50
N PHE A 10 7.19 12.19 3.02
CA PHE A 10 7.99 13.34 2.60
C PHE A 10 8.29 13.27 1.10
N LYS A 11 8.67 12.10 0.61
CA LYS A 11 8.92 11.87 -0.82
C LYS A 11 7.66 11.99 -1.67
N CYS A 12 6.49 11.62 -1.15
CA CYS A 12 5.21 11.87 -1.81
C CYS A 12 4.94 13.36 -1.93
N GLN A 13 5.18 14.13 -0.87
CA GLN A 13 4.92 15.56 -0.83
C GLN A 13 5.78 16.36 -1.80
N PHE A 14 7.05 16.02 -1.95
CA PHE A 14 8.02 16.77 -2.73
C PHE A 14 8.56 16.06 -3.97
N GLY A 15 7.99 14.94 -4.36
CA GLY A 15 8.48 14.18 -5.50
C GLY A 15 7.41 13.42 -6.27
N CYS A 16 6.13 13.57 -5.93
CA CYS A 16 5.05 12.85 -6.57
C CYS A 16 3.90 13.77 -6.96
N GLU A 17 3.49 13.69 -8.22
CA GLU A 17 2.36 14.48 -8.75
C GLU A 17 1.00 14.10 -8.16
N ASN A 18 0.90 12.94 -7.53
CA ASN A 18 -0.35 12.44 -6.94
C ASN A 18 -0.63 12.97 -5.53
N TYR A 19 0.31 13.70 -4.92
CA TYR A 19 0.11 14.28 -3.60
C TYR A 19 -1.10 15.23 -3.59
N GLY A 20 -2.04 14.98 -2.67
CA GLY A 20 -3.27 15.78 -2.54
C GLY A 20 -4.27 15.61 -3.68
N LYS A 21 -4.08 14.66 -4.59
CA LYS A 21 -4.92 14.50 -5.79
C LYS A 21 -6.03 13.45 -5.65
N ASN A 22 -5.97 12.59 -4.66
CA ASN A 22 -6.96 11.54 -4.43
C ASN A 22 -7.03 11.15 -2.96
N HIS A 23 -8.05 10.35 -2.60
CA HIS A 23 -8.31 9.97 -1.21
C HIS A 23 -7.42 8.83 -0.69
N CYS A 24 -6.60 8.22 -1.53
CA CYS A 24 -5.66 7.15 -1.16
C CYS A 24 -4.21 7.62 -1.02
N CYS A 25 -3.91 8.84 -1.43
CA CYS A 25 -2.57 9.43 -1.34
C CYS A 25 -2.47 10.41 -0.17
N PRO A 26 -1.26 10.72 0.32
CA PRO A 26 -1.08 11.77 1.30
C PRO A 26 -1.62 13.13 0.80
N PRO A 27 -2.16 13.98 1.66
CA PRO A 27 -2.31 13.83 3.11
C PRO A 27 -3.53 13.03 3.58
N ALA A 28 -4.39 12.56 2.66
CA ALA A 28 -5.60 11.80 3.00
C ALA A 28 -5.31 10.42 3.58
N ALA A 29 -4.26 9.74 3.10
CA ALA A 29 -3.81 8.48 3.65
C ALA A 29 -3.24 8.66 5.07
N PRO A 30 -3.29 7.62 5.93
CA PRO A 30 -2.74 7.72 7.29
C PRO A 30 -1.22 7.95 7.26
N GLY A 31 -0.74 8.84 8.13
CA GLY A 31 0.70 9.04 8.30
C GLY A 31 1.39 7.84 8.97
N TYR A 32 2.72 7.82 8.94
CA TYR A 32 3.52 6.69 9.41
C TYR A 32 3.28 6.32 10.88
N GLU A 33 3.02 7.29 11.75
CA GLU A 33 2.73 7.03 13.18
C GLU A 33 1.40 6.32 13.36
N LYS A 34 0.35 6.79 12.68
CA LYS A 34 -0.97 6.15 12.72
C LYS A 34 -0.91 4.75 12.08
N THR A 35 -0.18 4.61 10.99
CA THR A 35 0.06 3.30 10.37
C THR A 35 0.78 2.36 11.32
N ARG A 36 1.78 2.84 12.06
CA ARG A 36 2.45 2.02 13.09
C ARG A 36 1.47 1.51 14.13
N ALA A 37 0.63 2.39 14.67
CA ALA A 37 -0.38 1.97 15.64
C ALA A 37 -1.40 0.96 15.05
N ILE A 38 -1.78 1.12 13.79
CA ILE A 38 -2.63 0.14 13.09
C ILE A 38 -1.90 -1.21 12.99
N LEU A 39 -0.67 -1.23 12.50
CA LEU A 39 0.12 -2.45 12.34
C LEU A 39 0.32 -3.19 13.66
N ASP A 40 0.51 -2.46 14.76
CA ASP A 40 0.68 -3.04 16.10
C ASP A 40 -0.60 -3.72 16.64
N SER A 41 -1.74 -3.48 16.01
CA SER A 41 -3.00 -4.17 16.33
C SER A 41 -3.18 -5.49 15.57
N TYR A 42 -2.22 -5.87 14.72
CA TYR A 42 -2.23 -7.11 13.95
C TYR A 42 -1.05 -7.99 14.34
N GLU A 43 -1.30 -9.29 14.42
CA GLU A 43 -0.26 -10.30 14.69
C GLU A 43 0.30 -10.92 13.42
N LYS A 44 -0.53 -11.00 12.37
CA LYS A 44 -0.17 -11.66 11.11
C LYS A 44 -0.45 -10.78 9.89
N ALA A 45 0.49 -10.79 8.98
CA ALA A 45 0.36 -10.13 7.69
C ALA A 45 0.98 -10.97 6.57
N ILE A 46 0.51 -10.78 5.36
CA ILE A 46 1.04 -11.42 4.16
C ILE A 46 1.62 -10.32 3.27
N LEU A 47 2.91 -10.38 3.04
CA LEU A 47 3.59 -9.56 2.03
C LEU A 47 3.80 -10.40 0.78
N PHE A 48 3.41 -9.88 -0.38
CA PHE A 48 3.66 -10.54 -1.65
C PHE A 48 4.26 -9.57 -2.67
N ARG A 49 4.92 -10.13 -3.66
CA ARG A 49 5.55 -9.39 -4.76
C ARG A 49 5.02 -9.89 -6.09
N VAL A 50 4.77 -8.96 -7.01
CA VAL A 50 4.43 -9.25 -8.40
C VAL A 50 5.27 -8.39 -9.33
N HIS A 51 5.47 -8.84 -10.56
CA HIS A 51 6.18 -8.09 -11.59
C HIS A 51 5.23 -7.28 -12.51
N GLY A 52 3.94 -7.30 -12.24
CA GLY A 52 2.91 -6.60 -13.01
C GLY A 52 2.27 -5.45 -12.21
N TRP A 53 1.28 -4.80 -12.83
CA TRP A 53 0.57 -3.65 -12.27
C TRP A 53 -0.66 -4.02 -11.43
N ASN A 54 -0.85 -5.30 -11.13
CA ASN A 54 -2.05 -5.83 -10.49
C ASN A 54 -1.90 -6.09 -8.98
N ALA A 55 -0.84 -5.60 -8.34
CA ALA A 55 -0.61 -5.81 -6.90
C ALA A 55 -1.78 -5.32 -6.04
N THR A 56 -2.31 -4.14 -6.33
CA THR A 56 -3.42 -3.55 -5.58
C THR A 56 -4.70 -4.38 -5.70
N SER A 57 -5.08 -4.79 -6.92
CA SER A 57 -6.27 -5.61 -7.14
C SER A 57 -6.13 -7.01 -6.52
N MET A 58 -4.95 -7.62 -6.59
CA MET A 58 -4.67 -8.90 -5.94
C MET A 58 -4.77 -8.79 -4.43
N ALA A 59 -4.20 -7.74 -3.83
CA ALA A 59 -4.30 -7.50 -2.39
C ALA A 59 -5.76 -7.33 -1.95
N ALA A 60 -6.54 -6.55 -2.68
CA ALA A 60 -7.96 -6.34 -2.41
C ALA A 60 -8.75 -7.65 -2.47
N GLU A 61 -8.52 -8.45 -3.51
CA GLU A 61 -9.20 -9.74 -3.69
C GLU A 61 -8.84 -10.73 -2.58
N CYS A 62 -7.56 -10.84 -2.24
CA CYS A 62 -7.10 -11.73 -1.17
C CYS A 62 -7.65 -11.31 0.20
N SER A 63 -7.65 -10.01 0.52
CA SER A 63 -8.21 -9.54 1.79
C SER A 63 -9.71 -9.82 1.90
N ARG A 64 -10.45 -9.68 0.78
CA ARG A 64 -11.87 -10.02 0.73
C ARG A 64 -12.11 -11.51 0.99
N LYS A 65 -11.33 -12.38 0.37
CA LYS A 65 -11.42 -13.84 0.61
C LYS A 65 -11.16 -14.19 2.07
N LEU A 66 -10.11 -13.62 2.65
CA LEU A 66 -9.79 -13.83 4.07
C LEU A 66 -10.91 -13.34 4.98
N PHE A 67 -11.49 -12.18 4.68
CA PHE A 67 -12.65 -11.67 5.43
C PHE A 67 -13.82 -12.67 5.39
N LEU A 68 -14.17 -13.21 4.21
CA LEU A 68 -15.23 -14.18 4.04
C LEU A 68 -14.92 -15.53 4.72
N ASP A 69 -13.64 -15.85 4.90
CA ASP A 69 -13.18 -17.06 5.62
C ASP A 69 -13.16 -16.86 7.15
N GLY A 70 -13.58 -15.71 7.64
CA GLY A 70 -13.72 -15.42 9.07
C GLY A 70 -12.65 -14.51 9.68
N TYR A 71 -11.66 -14.06 8.92
CA TYR A 71 -10.65 -13.10 9.39
C TYR A 71 -11.22 -11.67 9.30
N TYR A 72 -12.09 -11.34 10.24
CA TYR A 72 -12.88 -10.10 10.20
C TYR A 72 -12.05 -8.79 10.19
N LYS A 73 -10.78 -8.86 10.60
CA LYS A 73 -9.84 -7.73 10.58
C LYS A 73 -9.11 -7.59 9.24
N ALA A 74 -9.27 -8.53 8.30
CA ALA A 74 -8.50 -8.56 7.07
C ALA A 74 -8.67 -7.27 6.26
N ILE A 75 -7.55 -6.62 5.94
CA ILE A 75 -7.52 -5.40 5.13
C ILE A 75 -6.25 -5.37 4.28
N ALA A 76 -6.32 -4.72 3.12
CA ALA A 76 -5.23 -4.69 2.16
C ALA A 76 -4.59 -3.30 2.03
N LEU A 77 -3.31 -3.31 1.69
CA LEU A 77 -2.54 -2.17 1.20
C LEU A 77 -1.94 -2.55 -0.16
N GLY A 78 -1.97 -1.65 -1.10
CA GLY A 78 -1.52 -1.91 -2.47
C GLY A 78 -0.23 -1.21 -2.84
N SER A 79 -0.07 -0.95 -4.14
CA SER A 79 1.07 -0.30 -4.74
C SER A 79 0.61 0.78 -5.72
N GLY A 80 1.25 1.93 -5.66
CA GLY A 80 0.95 3.06 -6.55
C GLY A 80 -0.34 3.81 -6.23
N PRO A 81 -0.67 4.84 -7.01
CA PRO A 81 -1.86 5.65 -6.79
C PRO A 81 -3.15 4.89 -7.10
N CYS A 82 -4.26 5.33 -6.53
CA CYS A 82 -5.58 4.81 -6.84
C CYS A 82 -5.95 5.06 -8.32
N LYS A 83 -6.42 4.02 -9.00
CA LYS A 83 -6.80 4.06 -10.43
C LYS A 83 -8.24 3.60 -10.67
N LEU A 84 -9.09 3.63 -9.65
CA LEU A 84 -10.48 3.16 -9.75
C LEU A 84 -11.37 4.11 -10.56
N CYS A 85 -11.09 5.40 -10.53
CA CYS A 85 -11.84 6.42 -11.23
C CYS A 85 -10.97 7.11 -12.27
N LYS A 86 -11.56 7.55 -13.36
CA LYS A 86 -10.89 8.35 -14.38
C LYS A 86 -10.41 9.69 -13.81
N ALA A 87 -11.21 10.28 -12.93
CA ALA A 87 -10.85 11.46 -12.14
C ALA A 87 -11.42 11.32 -10.74
N CYS A 88 -10.63 11.65 -9.72
CA CYS A 88 -11.05 11.60 -8.32
C CYS A 88 -11.96 12.80 -7.99
N ASP A 89 -13.04 12.54 -7.26
CA ASP A 89 -13.91 13.61 -6.78
C ASP A 89 -13.34 14.19 -5.47
N PRO A 90 -12.97 15.46 -5.44
CA PRO A 90 -12.42 16.06 -4.22
C PRO A 90 -13.43 16.14 -3.07
N ALA A 91 -14.73 16.09 -3.35
CA ALA A 91 -15.77 16.13 -2.31
C ALA A 91 -15.90 14.81 -1.53
N GLY A 92 -15.49 13.68 -2.12
CA GLY A 92 -15.53 12.38 -1.46
C GLY A 92 -15.22 11.23 -2.40
N CYS A 93 -14.74 10.12 -1.86
CA CYS A 93 -14.49 8.92 -2.64
C CYS A 93 -15.82 8.29 -3.12
N ARG A 94 -15.93 8.04 -4.43
CA ARG A 94 -17.10 7.40 -5.03
C ARG A 94 -17.08 5.87 -4.91
N GLN A 95 -15.94 5.28 -4.57
CA GLN A 95 -15.76 3.82 -4.45
C GLN A 95 -15.02 3.45 -3.15
N PRO A 96 -15.53 3.90 -1.98
CA PRO A 96 -14.81 3.73 -0.72
C PRO A 96 -14.62 2.26 -0.33
N GLU A 97 -15.50 1.38 -0.75
CA GLU A 97 -15.42 -0.06 -0.50
C GLU A 97 -14.34 -0.77 -1.31
N ARG A 98 -13.80 -0.13 -2.33
CA ARG A 98 -12.77 -0.67 -3.23
C ARG A 98 -11.45 0.08 -3.16
N ALA A 99 -11.48 1.30 -2.66
CA ALA A 99 -10.30 2.16 -2.59
C ALA A 99 -9.39 1.70 -1.46
N ILE A 100 -8.14 1.36 -1.80
CA ILE A 100 -7.10 1.02 -0.83
C ILE A 100 -5.84 1.84 -1.13
N PRO A 101 -5.18 2.36 -0.08
CA PRO A 101 -3.93 3.10 -0.26
C PRO A 101 -2.77 2.17 -0.56
N SER A 102 -1.70 2.71 -1.12
CA SER A 102 -0.43 2.00 -1.23
C SER A 102 0.28 1.95 0.12
N MET A 103 1.21 1.01 0.24
CA MET A 103 2.06 0.89 1.42
C MET A 103 2.85 2.19 1.66
N GLU A 104 3.46 2.74 0.62
CA GLU A 104 4.27 3.96 0.69
C GLU A 104 3.43 5.19 1.09
N ALA A 105 2.20 5.29 0.57
CA ALA A 105 1.29 6.37 0.93
C ALA A 105 0.93 6.37 2.42
N CYS A 106 0.97 5.21 3.05
CA CYS A 106 0.74 5.02 4.48
C CYS A 106 2.01 5.12 5.34
N GLY A 107 3.14 5.50 4.77
CA GLY A 107 4.38 5.64 5.53
C GLY A 107 5.14 4.33 5.75
N ILE A 108 4.89 3.28 4.96
CA ILE A 108 5.62 2.02 5.02
C ILE A 108 6.84 2.06 4.11
N ASP A 109 8.00 1.75 4.66
CA ASP A 109 9.22 1.52 3.90
C ASP A 109 9.19 0.11 3.31
N VAL A 110 8.78 0.03 2.05
CA VAL A 110 8.57 -1.24 1.35
C VAL A 110 9.88 -2.00 1.17
N PHE A 111 10.97 -1.31 0.84
CA PHE A 111 12.27 -1.96 0.64
C PHE A 111 12.81 -2.54 1.94
N ALA A 112 12.79 -1.76 3.02
CA ALA A 112 13.21 -2.26 4.32
C ALA A 112 12.32 -3.42 4.80
N THR A 113 11.01 -3.34 4.56
CA THR A 113 10.08 -4.42 4.90
C THR A 113 10.38 -5.69 4.09
N ALA A 114 10.57 -5.57 2.78
CA ALA A 114 10.92 -6.69 1.91
C ALA A 114 12.24 -7.36 2.34
N HIS A 115 13.27 -6.58 2.61
CA HIS A 115 14.56 -7.09 3.06
C HIS A 115 14.45 -7.86 4.39
N ARG A 116 13.61 -7.39 5.32
CA ARG A 116 13.40 -8.08 6.61
C ARG A 116 12.79 -9.47 6.48
N VAL A 117 12.05 -9.73 5.41
CA VAL A 117 11.48 -11.05 5.14
C VAL A 117 12.28 -11.84 4.09
N GLY A 118 13.49 -11.38 3.77
CA GLY A 118 14.40 -12.09 2.86
C GLY A 118 14.11 -11.90 1.37
N LEU A 119 13.29 -10.92 0.99
CA LEU A 119 13.06 -10.57 -0.41
C LEU A 119 14.09 -9.54 -0.87
N GLU A 120 14.88 -9.91 -1.87
CA GLU A 120 15.80 -8.97 -2.50
C GLU A 120 15.03 -7.98 -3.38
N VAL A 121 15.30 -6.70 -3.19
CA VAL A 121 14.76 -5.62 -3.99
C VAL A 121 15.76 -4.47 -4.04
N HIS A 122 15.88 -3.85 -5.20
CA HIS A 122 16.76 -2.70 -5.43
C HIS A 122 16.08 -1.71 -6.38
N THR A 123 16.62 -0.52 -6.47
CA THR A 123 16.16 0.46 -7.46
C THR A 123 16.46 -0.02 -8.87
N LEU A 124 15.59 0.31 -9.81
CA LEU A 124 15.81 -0.05 -11.22
C LEU A 124 17.07 0.61 -11.75
N GLN A 125 17.92 -0.18 -12.40
CA GLN A 125 19.17 0.29 -13.02
C GLN A 125 18.96 0.66 -14.49
N CYS A 126 17.95 0.09 -15.15
CA CYS A 126 17.61 0.37 -16.54
C CYS A 126 16.11 0.16 -16.78
N LYS A 127 15.61 0.62 -17.94
CA LYS A 127 14.18 0.55 -18.28
C LYS A 127 13.69 -0.86 -18.56
N GLU A 128 14.58 -1.76 -18.94
CA GLU A 128 14.28 -3.16 -19.29
C GLU A 128 14.08 -4.05 -18.06
N GLU A 129 14.52 -3.62 -16.87
CA GLU A 129 14.31 -4.38 -15.65
C GLU A 129 12.82 -4.50 -15.31
N LYS A 130 12.42 -5.68 -14.88
CA LYS A 130 11.06 -5.92 -14.39
C LYS A 130 10.83 -5.15 -13.09
N ARG A 131 9.77 -4.36 -13.07
CA ARG A 131 9.36 -3.62 -11.88
C ARG A 131 8.77 -4.58 -10.86
N ASN A 132 9.15 -4.38 -9.61
CA ASN A 132 8.58 -5.07 -8.47
C ASN A 132 7.48 -4.23 -7.85
N HIS A 133 6.29 -4.81 -7.72
CA HIS A 133 5.18 -4.22 -7.00
C HIS A 133 4.81 -5.12 -5.84
N PHE A 134 4.54 -4.51 -4.69
CA PHE A 134 4.23 -5.23 -3.46
C PHE A 134 2.80 -4.96 -3.02
N GLY A 135 2.18 -5.98 -2.46
CA GLY A 135 0.94 -5.82 -1.72
C GLY A 135 1.10 -6.38 -0.31
N LEU A 136 0.37 -5.82 0.62
CA LEU A 136 0.36 -6.24 2.01
C LEU A 136 -1.08 -6.50 2.43
N ILE A 137 -1.32 -7.64 3.06
CA ILE A 137 -2.62 -7.97 3.65
C ILE A 137 -2.39 -8.14 5.15
N LEU A 138 -3.03 -7.30 5.93
CA LEU A 138 -3.11 -7.45 7.38
C LEU A 138 -4.25 -8.43 7.67
N VAL A 139 -3.99 -9.50 8.41
CA VAL A 139 -4.92 -10.62 8.56
C VAL A 139 -5.63 -10.61 9.90
N GLU A 140 -4.87 -10.69 11.02
CA GLU A 140 -5.39 -10.73 12.39
C GLU A 140 -4.37 -10.22 13.40
#